data_404b18991fbf38039c303de66582a71f
#
_entry.id   404b18991fbf38039c303de66582a71f
#
_cell.length_a   1.000
_cell.length_b   1.000
_cell.length_c   1.000
_cell.angle_alpha   90.00
_cell.angle_beta   90.00
_cell.angle_gamma   90.00
#
_symmetry.space_group_name_H-M   'P 1'
#
loop_
_entity.id
_entity.type
_entity.pdbx_description
1 polymer ?
#
loop_
_entity_poly.entity_id
_entity_poly.type
_entity_poly.pdbx_seq_one_letter_code
_entity_poly.pdbx_strand_id
1 'polypeptide(L)'
;VVGYLAGFQSGKNILVFTDSFRSDQQRPTLSLLTSPLYPQVDKILEKTYVTHQRLHPLLSNLLPEGALRELIAQSLKVHIDNEFQLLAALGHDLPGALIATPLDPEEIPDEIKFKLQISNPDQILKQEIRTDNKFSLAGVQMKFSMKAKDGRFTLAQATETTLLGDWIIKTPSSRHAFVPLNEYSMMSLAKMVGIDVPEIRLVDMALLQDLPPLNLPQEQYAFAIKRFD
;
A
#
# COMPACT_ATOMS: atom_id res chain seq x y z
N VAL A 1 -17.85 4.15 -2.86
CA VAL A 1 -17.19 2.90 -2.41
C VAL A 1 -16.96 2.02 -3.63
N VAL A 2 -15.70 1.58 -3.83
CA VAL A 2 -15.33 0.75 -4.98
C VAL A 2 -15.80 -0.70 -4.79
N GLY A 3 -15.59 -1.26 -3.62
CA GLY A 3 -15.91 -2.64 -3.34
C GLY A 3 -15.71 -2.98 -1.87
N TYR A 4 -15.98 -4.23 -1.53
CA TYR A 4 -15.80 -4.78 -0.20
C TYR A 4 -14.90 -6.01 -0.25
N LEU A 5 -14.02 -6.12 0.73
CA LEU A 5 -13.15 -7.26 0.94
C LEU A 5 -13.41 -7.86 2.32
N ALA A 6 -13.69 -9.15 2.36
CA ALA A 6 -13.79 -9.90 3.61
C ALA A 6 -12.66 -10.92 3.72
N GLY A 7 -11.97 -10.95 4.86
CA GLY A 7 -11.02 -12.00 5.24
C GLY A 7 -11.60 -12.90 6.31
N PHE A 8 -11.39 -14.21 6.18
CA PHE A 8 -11.91 -15.22 7.09
C PHE A 8 -10.77 -15.90 7.86
N GLN A 9 -11.07 -16.41 9.03
CA GLN A 9 -10.11 -17.15 9.87
C GLN A 9 -9.48 -18.36 9.15
N SER A 10 -10.21 -18.94 8.19
CA SER A 10 -9.71 -20.02 7.33
C SER A 10 -8.63 -19.61 6.33
N GLY A 11 -8.29 -18.31 6.25
CA GLY A 11 -7.42 -17.76 5.24
C GLY A 11 -8.10 -17.49 3.90
N LYS A 12 -9.41 -17.74 3.78
CA LYS A 12 -10.21 -17.38 2.61
C LYS A 12 -10.42 -15.87 2.58
N ASN A 13 -10.32 -15.28 1.39
CA ASN A 13 -10.63 -13.87 1.16
C ASN A 13 -11.65 -13.74 0.03
N ILE A 14 -12.60 -12.84 0.16
CA ILE A 14 -13.63 -12.60 -0.86
C ILE A 14 -13.65 -11.10 -1.18
N LEU A 15 -13.48 -10.77 -2.46
CA LEU A 15 -13.59 -9.41 -3.00
C LEU A 15 -14.82 -9.31 -3.89
N VAL A 16 -15.63 -8.27 -3.68
CA VAL A 16 -16.76 -7.89 -4.54
C VAL A 16 -16.72 -6.41 -4.85
N PHE A 17 -17.07 -6.03 -6.07
CA PHE A 17 -17.27 -4.64 -6.47
C PHE A 17 -18.73 -4.21 -6.21
N THR A 18 -18.93 -2.94 -5.86
CA THR A 18 -20.28 -2.39 -5.67
C THR A 18 -20.99 -2.14 -7.00
N ASP A 19 -22.31 -2.21 -6.98
CA ASP A 19 -23.10 -1.92 -8.17
C ASP A 19 -23.01 -0.43 -8.54
N SER A 20 -22.87 0.46 -7.54
CA SER A 20 -22.63 1.90 -7.78
C SER A 20 -21.31 2.15 -8.52
N PHE A 21 -20.24 1.44 -8.16
CA PHE A 21 -18.96 1.56 -8.88
C PHE A 21 -19.06 0.97 -10.29
N ARG A 22 -19.75 -0.15 -10.46
CA ARG A 22 -19.94 -0.80 -11.78
C ARG A 22 -20.69 0.08 -12.76
N SER A 23 -21.79 0.70 -12.31
CA SER A 23 -22.69 1.51 -13.15
C SER A 23 -22.14 2.91 -13.47
N ASP A 24 -21.14 3.39 -12.73
CA ASP A 24 -20.55 4.70 -12.97
C ASP A 24 -19.67 4.68 -14.21
N GLN A 25 -20.12 5.37 -15.26
CA GLN A 25 -19.38 5.51 -16.53
C GLN A 25 -18.12 6.36 -16.39
N GLN A 26 -18.02 7.18 -15.34
CA GLN A 26 -16.87 8.03 -15.04
C GLN A 26 -16.00 7.47 -13.92
N ARG A 27 -16.22 6.21 -13.52
CA ARG A 27 -15.45 5.56 -12.47
C ARG A 27 -13.95 5.61 -12.74
N PRO A 28 -13.13 5.76 -11.69
CA PRO A 28 -11.68 5.69 -11.83
C PRO A 28 -11.25 4.29 -12.29
N THR A 29 -10.20 4.23 -13.11
CA THR A 29 -9.58 2.99 -13.55
C THR A 29 -8.61 2.50 -12.47
N LEU A 30 -8.90 1.35 -11.85
CA LEU A 30 -8.03 0.74 -10.84
C LEU A 30 -6.93 -0.12 -11.46
N SER A 31 -7.22 -0.71 -12.61
CA SER A 31 -6.31 -1.46 -13.46
C SER A 31 -6.84 -1.44 -14.89
N LEU A 32 -6.03 -1.83 -15.87
CA LEU A 32 -6.50 -1.88 -17.28
C LEU A 32 -7.75 -2.74 -17.45
N LEU A 33 -7.89 -3.82 -16.68
CA LEU A 33 -9.07 -4.70 -16.72
C LEU A 33 -10.34 -4.05 -16.15
N THR A 34 -10.21 -3.05 -15.28
CA THR A 34 -11.35 -2.32 -14.70
C THR A 34 -11.66 -1.02 -15.44
N SER A 35 -10.89 -0.70 -16.49
CA SER A 35 -11.15 0.46 -17.34
C SER A 35 -12.53 0.37 -17.98
N PRO A 36 -13.32 1.46 -18.02
CA PRO A 36 -14.57 1.50 -18.76
C PRO A 36 -14.43 1.15 -20.24
N LEU A 37 -13.24 1.31 -20.80
CA LEU A 37 -12.92 0.99 -22.19
C LEU A 37 -12.59 -0.50 -22.43
N TYR A 38 -12.44 -1.30 -21.35
CA TYR A 38 -12.11 -2.71 -21.50
C TYR A 38 -13.35 -3.52 -21.94
N PRO A 39 -13.31 -4.30 -23.03
CA PRO A 39 -14.49 -4.93 -23.63
C PRO A 39 -15.28 -5.89 -22.73
N GLN A 40 -14.66 -6.43 -21.69
CA GLN A 40 -15.26 -7.40 -20.76
C GLN A 40 -15.37 -6.87 -19.32
N VAL A 41 -15.25 -5.56 -19.13
CA VAL A 41 -15.22 -4.94 -17.81
C VAL A 41 -16.42 -5.30 -16.95
N ASP A 42 -17.61 -5.36 -17.52
CA ASP A 42 -18.84 -5.68 -16.75
C ASP A 42 -18.77 -7.07 -16.15
N LYS A 43 -18.29 -8.07 -16.90
CA LYS A 43 -18.09 -9.44 -16.39
C LYS A 43 -17.05 -9.51 -15.30
N ILE A 44 -15.99 -8.68 -15.40
CA ILE A 44 -14.93 -8.60 -14.38
C ILE A 44 -15.47 -7.98 -13.11
N LEU A 45 -16.18 -6.86 -13.20
CA LEU A 45 -16.69 -6.16 -12.02
C LEU A 45 -17.91 -6.86 -11.39
N GLU A 46 -18.61 -7.72 -12.12
CA GLU A 46 -19.74 -8.53 -11.60
C GLU A 46 -19.29 -9.74 -10.80
N LYS A 47 -18.09 -10.24 -11.09
CA LYS A 47 -17.59 -11.47 -10.51
C LYS A 47 -17.24 -11.31 -9.02
N THR A 48 -17.62 -12.31 -8.21
CA THR A 48 -17.09 -12.49 -6.86
C THR A 48 -15.75 -13.21 -6.93
N TYR A 49 -14.71 -12.59 -6.38
CA TYR A 49 -13.37 -13.15 -6.38
C TYR A 49 -13.07 -13.82 -5.06
N VAL A 50 -12.78 -15.11 -5.09
CA VAL A 50 -12.38 -15.88 -3.90
C VAL A 50 -10.92 -16.25 -4.05
N THR A 51 -10.13 -15.92 -3.04
CA THR A 51 -8.70 -16.25 -2.96
C THR A 51 -8.39 -16.87 -1.59
N HIS A 52 -7.19 -17.44 -1.43
CA HIS A 52 -6.74 -18.01 -0.16
C HIS A 52 -5.35 -17.47 0.17
N GLN A 53 -5.14 -17.06 1.42
CA GLN A 53 -3.93 -16.45 1.95
C GLN A 53 -3.61 -15.11 1.25
N ARG A 54 -3.30 -15.13 -0.04
CA ARG A 54 -3.05 -13.95 -0.85
C ARG A 54 -4.35 -13.32 -1.34
N LEU A 55 -4.32 -12.01 -1.51
CA LEU A 55 -5.44 -11.25 -2.05
C LEU A 55 -5.53 -11.35 -3.58
N HIS A 56 -6.60 -10.82 -4.14
CA HIS A 56 -6.70 -10.60 -5.58
C HIS A 56 -5.54 -9.69 -6.04
N PRO A 57 -4.92 -9.92 -7.22
CA PRO A 57 -3.76 -9.15 -7.68
C PRO A 57 -3.93 -7.64 -7.66
N LEU A 58 -5.14 -7.14 -7.88
CA LEU A 58 -5.47 -5.72 -7.75
C LEU A 58 -5.06 -5.13 -6.40
N LEU A 59 -5.22 -5.88 -5.31
CA LEU A 59 -4.89 -5.45 -3.95
C LEU A 59 -3.51 -5.96 -3.51
N SER A 60 -3.16 -7.19 -3.90
CA SER A 60 -1.87 -7.79 -3.57
C SER A 60 -0.69 -6.95 -4.08
N ASN A 61 -0.81 -6.39 -5.29
CA ASN A 61 0.24 -5.55 -5.89
C ASN A 61 0.41 -4.17 -5.22
N LEU A 62 -0.51 -3.77 -4.34
CA LEU A 62 -0.40 -2.55 -3.56
C LEU A 62 0.36 -2.76 -2.25
N LEU A 63 0.62 -4.01 -1.88
CA LEU A 63 1.32 -4.35 -0.66
C LEU A 63 2.84 -4.30 -0.85
N PRO A 64 3.60 -4.02 0.23
CA PRO A 64 5.05 -4.08 0.19
C PRO A 64 5.55 -5.49 -0.18
N GLU A 65 6.77 -5.54 -0.70
CA GLU A 65 7.49 -6.75 -1.03
C GLU A 65 8.84 -6.83 -0.27
N GLY A 66 9.48 -7.99 -0.30
CA GLY A 66 10.82 -8.19 0.25
C GLY A 66 10.93 -7.86 1.74
N ALA A 67 12.03 -7.23 2.13
CA ALA A 67 12.37 -6.97 3.53
C ALA A 67 11.34 -6.10 4.27
N LEU A 68 10.71 -5.16 3.59
CA LEU A 68 9.67 -4.32 4.19
C LEU A 68 8.43 -5.14 4.55
N ARG A 69 8.01 -6.04 3.66
CA ARG A 69 6.90 -6.95 3.92
C ARG A 69 7.19 -7.87 5.10
N GLU A 70 8.41 -8.44 5.17
CA GLU A 70 8.85 -9.27 6.29
C GLU A 70 8.81 -8.51 7.61
N LEU A 71 9.33 -7.28 7.63
CA LEU A 71 9.31 -6.43 8.82
C LEU A 71 7.89 -6.16 9.32
N ILE A 72 6.98 -5.81 8.42
CA ILE A 72 5.59 -5.53 8.77
C ILE A 72 4.89 -6.80 9.27
N ALA A 73 5.06 -7.92 8.58
CA ALA A 73 4.50 -9.20 9.00
C ALA A 73 4.98 -9.61 10.41
N GLN A 74 6.28 -9.40 10.70
CA GLN A 74 6.84 -9.64 12.03
C GLN A 74 6.25 -8.69 13.09
N SER A 75 6.11 -7.40 12.78
CA SER A 75 5.54 -6.42 13.72
C SER A 75 4.08 -6.73 14.05
N LEU A 76 3.32 -7.21 13.06
CA LEU A 76 1.93 -7.64 13.22
C LEU A 76 1.80 -9.06 13.81
N LYS A 77 2.90 -9.82 13.90
CA LYS A 77 2.93 -11.23 14.32
C LYS A 77 2.04 -12.11 13.42
N VAL A 78 2.06 -11.85 12.12
CA VAL A 78 1.31 -12.61 11.11
C VAL A 78 2.25 -13.27 10.12
N HIS A 79 1.74 -14.28 9.42
CA HIS A 79 2.50 -14.91 8.32
C HIS A 79 2.62 -13.93 7.13
N ILE A 80 3.74 -13.94 6.45
CA ILE A 80 4.04 -13.05 5.32
C ILE A 80 3.02 -13.15 4.17
N ASP A 81 2.38 -14.29 4.00
CA ASP A 81 1.34 -14.50 2.99
C ASP A 81 -0.07 -14.14 3.47
N ASN A 82 -0.23 -13.73 4.72
CA ASN A 82 -1.52 -13.26 5.23
C ASN A 82 -1.78 -11.80 4.79
N GLU A 83 -2.05 -11.65 3.50
CA GLU A 83 -2.16 -10.33 2.86
C GLU A 83 -3.38 -9.52 3.33
N PHE A 84 -4.44 -10.18 3.79
CA PHE A 84 -5.59 -9.47 4.35
C PHE A 84 -5.19 -8.61 5.56
N GLN A 85 -4.44 -9.19 6.48
CA GLN A 85 -3.99 -8.49 7.68
C GLN A 85 -2.95 -7.41 7.37
N LEU A 86 -2.08 -7.65 6.38
CA LEU A 86 -1.15 -6.64 5.89
C LEU A 86 -1.91 -5.45 5.27
N LEU A 87 -2.91 -5.72 4.42
CA LEU A 87 -3.73 -4.68 3.82
C LEU A 87 -4.51 -3.89 4.87
N ALA A 88 -5.10 -4.57 5.85
CA ALA A 88 -5.86 -3.90 6.90
C ALA A 88 -4.98 -2.98 7.76
N ALA A 89 -3.70 -3.32 7.95
CA ALA A 89 -2.75 -2.47 8.67
C ALA A 89 -2.23 -1.28 7.84
N LEU A 90 -2.14 -1.42 6.52
CA LEU A 90 -1.53 -0.45 5.60
C LEU A 90 -2.55 0.33 4.77
N GLY A 91 -3.82 -0.04 4.85
CA GLY A 91 -4.86 0.39 3.91
C GLY A 91 -5.04 1.90 3.76
N HIS A 92 -4.64 2.67 4.76
CA HIS A 92 -4.74 4.14 4.74
C HIS A 92 -3.65 4.82 3.90
N ASP A 93 -2.53 4.15 3.62
CA ASP A 93 -1.39 4.72 2.89
C ASP A 93 -0.87 3.71 1.84
N LEU A 94 -1.74 3.30 0.94
CA LEU A 94 -1.39 2.46 -0.20
C LEU A 94 -0.82 3.31 -1.35
N PRO A 95 -0.02 2.73 -2.24
CA PRO A 95 0.38 3.42 -3.46
C PRO A 95 -0.82 3.66 -4.38
N GLY A 96 -0.93 4.87 -4.92
CA GLY A 96 -2.02 5.27 -5.80
C GLY A 96 -3.26 5.79 -5.04
N ALA A 97 -4.42 5.74 -5.69
CA ALA A 97 -5.65 6.38 -5.22
C ALA A 97 -6.59 5.44 -4.42
N LEU A 98 -6.18 4.20 -4.13
CA LEU A 98 -6.97 3.28 -3.34
C LEU A 98 -6.70 3.45 -1.85
N ILE A 99 -7.78 3.53 -1.07
CA ILE A 99 -7.74 3.50 0.39
C ILE A 99 -8.59 2.32 0.85
N ALA A 100 -8.05 1.49 1.73
CA ALA A 100 -8.77 0.41 2.38
C ALA A 100 -9.00 0.76 3.85
N THR A 101 -10.26 0.90 4.23
CA THR A 101 -10.66 1.21 5.61
C THR A 101 -11.38 0.01 6.22
N PRO A 102 -11.08 -0.35 7.46
CA PRO A 102 -11.88 -1.31 8.19
C PRO A 102 -13.34 -0.85 8.29
N LEU A 103 -14.24 -1.80 8.20
CA LEU A 103 -15.67 -1.58 8.34
C LEU A 103 -16.24 -2.57 9.35
N ASP A 104 -17.13 -2.11 10.22
CA ASP A 104 -17.85 -3.01 11.11
C ASP A 104 -18.75 -3.94 10.29
N PRO A 105 -18.76 -5.26 10.56
CA PRO A 105 -19.65 -6.19 9.88
C PRO A 105 -21.13 -5.80 9.94
N GLU A 106 -21.56 -5.06 10.96
CA GLU A 106 -22.94 -4.58 11.10
C GLU A 106 -23.28 -3.48 10.07
N GLU A 107 -22.29 -2.71 9.65
CA GLU A 107 -22.45 -1.62 8.67
C GLU A 107 -22.45 -2.10 7.22
N ILE A 108 -22.14 -3.36 6.98
CA ILE A 108 -22.13 -3.95 5.62
C ILE A 108 -23.58 -4.14 5.14
N PRO A 109 -23.97 -3.64 3.95
CA PRO A 109 -25.29 -3.90 3.37
C PRO A 109 -25.57 -5.40 3.22
N ASP A 110 -26.82 -5.84 3.49
CA ASP A 110 -27.17 -7.27 3.50
C ASP A 110 -26.93 -7.97 2.14
N GLU A 111 -27.15 -7.26 1.04
CA GLU A 111 -26.83 -7.77 -0.31
C GLU A 111 -25.33 -8.04 -0.49
N ILE A 112 -24.49 -7.21 0.13
CA ILE A 112 -23.03 -7.38 0.13
C ILE A 112 -22.63 -8.51 1.06
N LYS A 113 -23.25 -8.62 2.25
CA LYS A 113 -23.04 -9.79 3.14
C LYS A 113 -23.30 -11.10 2.42
N PHE A 114 -24.39 -11.16 1.64
CA PHE A 114 -24.71 -12.34 0.82
C PHE A 114 -23.63 -12.62 -0.24
N LYS A 115 -23.23 -11.60 -1.02
CA LYS A 115 -22.15 -11.73 -2.02
C LYS A 115 -20.81 -12.14 -1.38
N LEU A 116 -20.50 -11.65 -0.17
CA LEU A 116 -19.31 -11.99 0.60
C LEU A 116 -19.41 -13.34 1.31
N GLN A 117 -20.57 -14.03 1.23
CA GLN A 117 -20.81 -15.31 1.91
C GLN A 117 -20.62 -15.23 3.45
N ILE A 118 -20.98 -14.10 4.03
CA ILE A 118 -20.90 -13.86 5.47
C ILE A 118 -22.15 -14.48 6.12
N SER A 119 -22.04 -15.72 6.59
CA SER A 119 -23.12 -16.40 7.31
C SER A 119 -23.01 -16.22 8.82
N ASN A 120 -21.79 -16.02 9.33
CA ASN A 120 -21.50 -15.78 10.74
C ASN A 120 -20.41 -14.71 10.86
N PRO A 121 -20.71 -13.54 11.47
CA PRO A 121 -19.74 -12.47 11.69
C PRO A 121 -18.48 -12.89 12.46
N ASP A 122 -18.59 -13.88 13.35
CA ASP A 122 -17.45 -14.36 14.14
C ASP A 122 -16.38 -15.10 13.31
N GLN A 123 -16.71 -15.52 12.09
CA GLN A 123 -15.74 -16.14 11.17
C GLN A 123 -14.88 -15.12 10.41
N ILE A 124 -15.25 -13.85 10.47
CA ILE A 124 -14.52 -12.77 9.85
C ILE A 124 -13.33 -12.37 10.75
N LEU A 125 -12.20 -12.13 10.13
CA LEU A 125 -11.05 -11.58 10.84
C LEU A 125 -11.40 -10.17 11.33
N LYS A 126 -11.60 -10.03 12.64
CA LYS A 126 -11.71 -8.74 13.30
C LYS A 126 -10.29 -8.23 13.54
N GLN A 127 -9.96 -7.09 13.00
CA GLN A 127 -8.65 -6.49 13.23
C GLN A 127 -8.78 -5.32 14.18
N GLU A 128 -8.05 -5.38 15.29
CA GLU A 128 -7.76 -4.19 16.07
C GLU A 128 -6.82 -3.32 15.22
N ILE A 129 -7.26 -2.11 14.87
CA ILE A 129 -6.45 -1.14 14.15
C ILE A 129 -5.31 -0.72 15.07
N ARG A 130 -4.13 -1.29 14.87
CA ARG A 130 -2.91 -0.77 15.49
C ARG A 130 -2.40 0.37 14.62
N THR A 131 -2.69 1.58 15.02
CA THR A 131 -2.29 2.83 14.36
C THR A 131 -0.78 3.08 14.36
N ASP A 132 0.01 2.22 14.98
CA ASP A 132 1.45 2.39 15.12
C ASP A 132 2.27 1.94 13.89
N ASN A 133 1.63 1.40 12.86
CA ASN A 133 2.32 0.93 11.67
C ASN A 133 2.65 2.10 10.73
N LYS A 134 3.91 2.48 10.72
CA LYS A 134 4.47 3.63 10.00
C LYS A 134 5.02 3.27 8.60
N PHE A 135 4.55 2.18 7.99
CA PHE A 135 5.16 1.63 6.77
C PHE A 135 4.11 1.34 5.71
N SER A 136 4.19 2.03 4.58
CA SER A 136 3.20 1.81 3.56
C SER A 136 3.69 2.17 2.16
N LEU A 137 4.63 1.40 1.60
CA LEU A 137 4.99 1.61 0.20
C LEU A 137 5.31 0.27 -0.46
N ALA A 138 4.66 -0.04 -1.59
CA ALA A 138 4.91 -1.25 -2.36
C ALA A 138 6.32 -1.32 -2.93
N GLY A 139 6.85 -2.53 -3.16
CA GLY A 139 8.12 -2.81 -3.84
C GLY A 139 9.19 -3.44 -2.95
N VAL A 140 10.27 -3.89 -3.58
CA VAL A 140 11.31 -4.73 -2.97
C VAL A 140 12.28 -3.93 -2.11
N GLN A 141 12.58 -2.69 -2.48
CA GLN A 141 13.49 -1.82 -1.74
C GLN A 141 12.81 -1.23 -0.51
N MET A 142 13.56 -1.17 0.60
CA MET A 142 13.09 -0.52 1.81
C MET A 142 12.86 0.97 1.56
N LYS A 143 11.66 1.43 1.81
CA LYS A 143 11.26 2.83 1.58
C LYS A 143 10.20 3.27 2.59
N PHE A 144 10.17 4.57 2.86
CA PHE A 144 9.35 5.18 3.90
C PHE A 144 8.63 6.40 3.37
N SER A 145 7.37 6.57 3.78
CA SER A 145 6.64 7.83 3.61
C SER A 145 7.07 8.77 4.73
N MET A 146 7.67 9.92 4.38
CA MET A 146 8.23 10.86 5.36
C MET A 146 7.80 12.29 5.09
N LYS A 147 7.75 13.10 6.14
CA LYS A 147 7.56 14.56 6.10
C LYS A 147 8.88 15.28 6.24
N ALA A 148 9.12 16.26 5.37
CA ALA A 148 10.27 17.15 5.50
C ALA A 148 9.93 18.35 6.40
N LYS A 149 10.73 18.56 7.46
CA LYS A 149 10.64 19.73 8.33
C LYS A 149 12.02 20.14 8.79
N ASP A 150 12.37 21.40 8.68
CA ASP A 150 13.62 21.99 9.15
C ASP A 150 14.89 21.23 8.69
N GLY A 151 14.90 20.76 7.44
CA GLY A 151 15.99 20.00 6.84
C GLY A 151 16.09 18.54 7.28
N ARG A 152 15.16 18.04 8.08
CA ARG A 152 15.08 16.66 8.55
C ARG A 152 13.85 15.96 7.96
N PHE A 153 13.88 14.63 7.93
CA PHE A 153 12.80 13.80 7.46
C PHE A 153 12.31 12.91 8.61
N THR A 154 11.03 13.03 8.92
CA THR A 154 10.38 12.28 10.00
C THR A 154 9.33 11.35 9.41
N LEU A 155 9.20 10.13 9.91
CA LEU A 155 8.14 9.22 9.48
C LEU A 155 6.77 9.88 9.59
N ALA A 156 5.99 9.80 8.52
CA ALA A 156 4.61 10.27 8.53
C ALA A 156 3.81 9.45 9.55
N GLN A 157 3.15 10.15 10.49
CA GLN A 157 2.24 9.52 11.44
C GLN A 157 0.82 9.67 10.87
N ALA A 158 0.07 8.59 10.85
CA ALA A 158 -1.35 8.64 10.55
C ALA A 158 -2.06 9.42 11.67
N THR A 159 -2.41 10.66 11.40
CA THR A 159 -3.36 11.46 12.20
C THR A 159 -4.59 11.69 11.35
N GLU A 160 -5.75 11.90 11.98
CA GLU A 160 -7.05 12.04 11.30
C GLU A 160 -7.09 13.10 10.17
N THR A 161 -6.12 14.01 10.12
CA THR A 161 -6.09 15.14 9.18
C THR A 161 -4.94 15.12 8.17
N THR A 162 -3.91 14.26 8.35
CA THR A 162 -2.75 14.23 7.43
C THR A 162 -2.21 12.81 7.34
N LEU A 163 -2.67 12.09 6.34
CA LEU A 163 -2.44 10.65 6.19
C LEU A 163 -1.11 10.30 5.51
N LEU A 164 -0.54 11.19 4.70
CA LEU A 164 0.59 10.87 3.83
C LEU A 164 1.81 11.75 4.12
N GLY A 165 2.99 11.16 4.00
CA GLY A 165 4.22 11.93 3.85
C GLY A 165 4.30 12.59 2.47
N ASP A 166 4.96 13.70 2.37
CA ASP A 166 5.20 14.43 1.13
C ASP A 166 6.43 13.92 0.36
N TRP A 167 7.19 13.01 0.98
CA TRP A 167 8.38 12.39 0.40
C TRP A 167 8.38 10.88 0.53
N ILE A 168 8.90 10.20 -0.49
CA ILE A 168 9.28 8.80 -0.45
C ILE A 168 10.79 8.76 -0.26
N ILE A 169 11.24 8.17 0.86
CA ILE A 169 12.65 7.97 1.15
C ILE A 169 13.01 6.51 0.92
N LYS A 170 13.97 6.25 0.05
CA LYS A 170 14.49 4.91 -0.24
C LYS A 170 15.88 4.76 0.40
N THR A 171 16.00 3.82 1.32
CA THR A 171 17.23 3.58 2.08
C THR A 171 18.21 2.67 1.33
N PRO A 172 19.48 2.58 1.77
CA PRO A 172 20.42 1.62 1.24
C PRO A 172 19.89 0.18 1.22
N SER A 173 20.33 -0.59 0.24
CA SER A 173 19.91 -1.97 0.03
C SER A 173 20.98 -2.95 0.50
N SER A 174 20.59 -3.98 1.27
CA SER A 174 21.50 -5.06 1.68
C SER A 174 21.94 -5.99 0.53
N ARG A 175 21.22 -5.94 -0.61
CA ARG A 175 21.52 -6.79 -1.77
C ARG A 175 22.45 -6.12 -2.77
N HIS A 176 22.36 -4.81 -2.93
CA HIS A 176 23.13 -4.06 -3.92
C HIS A 176 23.61 -2.75 -3.29
N ALA A 177 24.93 -2.51 -3.38
CA ALA A 177 25.52 -1.28 -2.90
C ALA A 177 25.12 -0.08 -3.78
N PHE A 178 25.09 1.09 -3.19
CA PHE A 178 24.89 2.38 -3.84
C PHE A 178 23.59 2.54 -4.63
N VAL A 179 22.53 1.78 -4.29
CA VAL A 179 21.23 1.90 -4.96
C VAL A 179 20.66 3.33 -4.88
N PRO A 180 20.68 4.05 -3.72
CA PRO A 180 20.23 5.43 -3.64
C PRO A 180 20.98 6.39 -4.57
N LEU A 181 22.31 6.25 -4.66
CA LEU A 181 23.14 7.05 -5.55
C LEU A 181 22.87 6.78 -7.02
N ASN A 182 22.71 5.49 -7.37
CA ASN A 182 22.38 5.09 -8.74
C ASN A 182 21.03 5.66 -9.17
N GLU A 183 20.00 5.54 -8.30
CA GLU A 183 18.67 6.06 -8.60
C GLU A 183 18.67 7.59 -8.75
N TYR A 184 19.35 8.30 -7.86
CA TYR A 184 19.52 9.75 -7.97
C TYR A 184 20.22 10.15 -9.28
N SER A 185 21.27 9.43 -9.67
CA SER A 185 22.01 9.71 -10.90
C SER A 185 21.15 9.49 -12.13
N MET A 186 20.40 8.38 -12.18
CA MET A 186 19.53 8.07 -13.32
C MET A 186 18.36 9.07 -13.43
N MET A 187 17.75 9.46 -12.32
CA MET A 187 16.68 10.47 -12.31
C MET A 187 17.23 11.85 -12.68
N SER A 188 18.46 12.18 -12.29
CA SER A 188 19.14 13.42 -12.71
C SER A 188 19.42 13.44 -14.20
N LEU A 189 19.89 12.33 -14.78
CA LEU A 189 20.04 12.18 -16.22
C LEU A 189 18.72 12.31 -16.97
N ALA A 190 17.65 11.67 -16.48
CA ALA A 190 16.32 11.80 -17.05
C ALA A 190 15.87 13.28 -17.12
N LYS A 191 16.09 14.03 -16.02
CA LYS A 191 15.80 15.46 -15.98
C LYS A 191 16.65 16.27 -16.98
N MET A 192 17.93 15.93 -17.14
CA MET A 192 18.83 16.61 -18.09
C MET A 192 18.41 16.42 -19.54
N VAL A 193 17.79 15.29 -19.89
CA VAL A 193 17.28 15.02 -21.25
C VAL A 193 15.84 15.49 -21.46
N GLY A 194 15.28 16.26 -20.50
CA GLY A 194 13.97 16.90 -20.63
C GLY A 194 12.78 16.03 -20.22
N ILE A 195 13.00 14.92 -19.53
CA ILE A 195 11.92 14.16 -18.91
C ILE A 195 11.46 14.89 -17.65
N ASP A 196 10.15 15.03 -17.49
CA ASP A 196 9.57 15.58 -16.27
C ASP A 196 9.78 14.63 -15.09
N VAL A 197 10.52 15.11 -14.10
CA VAL A 197 10.91 14.34 -12.92
C VAL A 197 10.50 15.12 -11.68
N PRO A 198 9.79 14.50 -10.73
CA PRO A 198 9.50 15.11 -9.44
C PRO A 198 10.77 15.61 -8.74
N GLU A 199 10.62 16.45 -7.72
CA GLU A 199 11.76 16.89 -6.93
C GLU A 199 12.48 15.69 -6.30
N ILE A 200 13.80 15.61 -6.51
CA ILE A 200 14.65 14.55 -5.98
C ILE A 200 15.80 15.13 -5.15
N ARG A 201 16.22 14.39 -4.14
CA ARG A 201 17.35 14.75 -3.27
C ARG A 201 18.17 13.50 -2.88
N LEU A 202 19.46 13.69 -2.69
CA LEU A 202 20.26 12.81 -1.82
C LEU A 202 20.18 13.35 -0.40
N VAL A 203 19.80 12.48 0.55
CA VAL A 203 19.59 12.82 1.94
C VAL A 203 20.57 12.01 2.79
N ASP A 204 21.31 12.69 3.65
CA ASP A 204 22.16 11.98 4.62
C ASP A 204 21.28 11.15 5.55
N MET A 205 21.64 9.89 5.75
CA MET A 205 20.92 8.95 6.64
C MET A 205 20.76 9.48 8.06
N ALA A 206 21.68 10.32 8.54
CA ALA A 206 21.61 10.95 9.86
C ALA A 206 20.46 11.97 10.00
N LEU A 207 19.90 12.44 8.88
CA LEU A 207 18.76 13.36 8.87
C LEU A 207 17.40 12.65 8.91
N LEU A 208 17.38 11.32 8.82
CA LEU A 208 16.17 10.50 8.91
C LEU A 208 15.86 10.21 10.38
N GLN A 209 14.66 10.57 10.80
CA GLN A 209 14.21 10.41 12.19
C GLN A 209 13.09 9.38 12.30
N ASP A 210 12.97 8.79 13.48
CA ASP A 210 11.91 7.82 13.83
C ASP A 210 11.89 6.56 12.94
N LEU A 211 13.01 6.24 12.30
CA LEU A 211 13.13 4.97 11.59
C LEU A 211 13.02 3.82 12.61
N PRO A 212 12.35 2.72 12.24
CA PRO A 212 12.35 1.53 13.06
C PRO A 212 13.78 0.97 13.23
N PRO A 213 14.02 0.09 14.18
CA PRO A 213 15.29 -0.60 14.33
C PRO A 213 15.53 -1.52 13.13
N LEU A 214 16.25 -1.03 12.14
CA LEU A 214 16.58 -1.73 10.91
C LEU A 214 18.08 -2.00 10.83
N ASN A 215 18.43 -3.18 10.38
CA ASN A 215 19.82 -3.50 10.03
C ASN A 215 20.11 -3.02 8.60
N LEU A 216 20.30 -1.70 8.44
CA LEU A 216 20.64 -1.09 7.16
C LEU A 216 22.14 -1.12 6.91
N PRO A 217 22.60 -1.25 5.65
CA PRO A 217 24.00 -1.07 5.32
C PRO A 217 24.51 0.31 5.73
N GLN A 218 25.79 0.39 6.09
CA GLN A 218 26.44 1.66 6.44
C GLN A 218 26.78 2.46 5.17
N GLU A 219 25.78 2.99 4.52
CA GLU A 219 25.92 3.95 3.43
C GLU A 219 25.46 5.32 3.90
N GLN A 220 26.11 6.37 3.41
CA GLN A 220 25.85 7.73 3.85
C GLN A 220 24.49 8.26 3.41
N TYR A 221 24.01 7.88 2.21
CA TYR A 221 22.87 8.54 1.59
C TYR A 221 21.67 7.63 1.38
N ALA A 222 20.48 8.21 1.58
CA ALA A 222 19.20 7.74 1.06
C ALA A 222 18.79 8.57 -0.17
N PHE A 223 17.97 8.00 -1.03
CA PHE A 223 17.33 8.71 -2.12
C PHE A 223 15.96 9.21 -1.69
N ALA A 224 15.68 10.49 -1.89
CA ALA A 224 14.39 11.11 -1.62
C ALA A 224 13.73 11.57 -2.93
N ILE A 225 12.45 11.26 -3.09
CA ILE A 225 11.62 11.75 -4.18
C ILE A 225 10.31 12.31 -3.63
N LYS A 226 9.92 13.48 -4.10
CA LYS A 226 8.67 14.11 -3.70
C LYS A 226 7.48 13.36 -4.28
N ARG A 227 6.48 13.09 -3.45
CA ARG A 227 5.23 12.45 -3.91
C ARG A 227 4.44 13.41 -4.81
N PHE A 228 3.70 12.81 -5.74
CA PHE A 228 2.85 13.50 -6.70
C PHE A 228 1.44 12.89 -6.78
N ASP A 229 1.18 11.85 -5.97
CA ASP A 229 -0.10 11.12 -5.84
C ASP A 229 -0.94 11.61 -4.64
#